data_e4fbcc8b095c53c77e48f244e3ea49d2
#
_entry.id   e4fbcc8b095c53c77e48f244e3ea49d2
#
_cell.length_a   1.000
_cell.length_b   1.000
_cell.length_c   1.000
_cell.angle_alpha   90.00
_cell.angle_beta   90.00
_cell.angle_gamma   90.00
#
_symmetry.space_group_name_H-M   'P 1'
#
loop_
_entity.id
_entity.type
_entity.pdbx_description
1 polymer ?
#
loop_
_entity_poly.entity_id
_entity_poly.type
_entity_poly.pdbx_seq_one_letter_code
_entity_poly.pdbx_strand_id
1 'polypeptide(L)'
;YEIGVRLVGSEMCIRDSSLIIYSFSLTWGLLFTPEDFVQGNSYRIIYLHVPASFISQSLYAIMAIASITYLIWRVKLAAYFIIAIAPIGAMTTFIALISGSIWGIPTWGTWWQWDARITSTLILFIMYLGLISLHNSFSNYEKADKLLSWLVIVGFVNIPIIKKSVDWWSTLHQSASITLTDKPSIDPSMLYPLIGCIIGFFGLIICLVILSSKYQIFKRERKKSWVKEYV
;
A
#
# COMPACT_ATOMS: atom_id res chain seq x y z
N TYR A 1 23.37 -6.77 -22.75
CA TYR A 1 23.37 -8.00 -21.94
C TYR A 1 23.64 -7.72 -20.45
N GLU A 2 24.55 -6.79 -20.13
CA GLU A 2 24.90 -6.48 -18.72
C GLU A 2 23.82 -5.72 -17.92
N ILE A 3 23.01 -4.91 -18.57
CA ILE A 3 21.97 -4.11 -17.88
C ILE A 3 20.85 -5.02 -17.32
N GLY A 4 20.45 -6.04 -18.05
CA GLY A 4 19.40 -6.99 -17.61
C GLY A 4 19.83 -7.83 -16.41
N VAL A 5 21.08 -8.31 -16.39
CA VAL A 5 21.63 -9.13 -15.30
C VAL A 5 21.84 -8.31 -14.02
N ARG A 6 22.25 -7.05 -14.12
CA ARG A 6 22.41 -6.15 -12.96
C ARG A 6 21.06 -5.78 -12.34
N LEU A 7 20.02 -5.55 -13.14
CA LEU A 7 18.66 -5.27 -12.64
C LEU A 7 18.05 -6.48 -11.91
N VAL A 8 18.19 -7.69 -12.46
CA VAL A 8 17.71 -8.92 -11.81
C VAL A 8 18.44 -9.18 -10.48
N GLY A 9 19.74 -8.92 -10.42
CA GLY A 9 20.51 -9.07 -9.18
C GLY A 9 20.09 -8.07 -8.09
N SER A 10 19.83 -6.81 -8.46
CA SER A 10 19.41 -5.79 -7.50
C SER A 10 18.01 -6.03 -6.92
N GLU A 11 17.08 -6.51 -7.73
CA GLU A 11 15.71 -6.84 -7.26
C GLU A 11 15.71 -8.01 -6.27
N MET A 12 16.52 -9.04 -6.51
CA MET A 12 16.68 -10.15 -5.58
C MET A 12 17.29 -9.67 -4.26
N CYS A 13 18.29 -8.79 -4.31
CA CYS A 13 18.91 -8.24 -3.11
C CYS A 13 17.92 -7.39 -2.29
N ILE A 14 17.14 -6.52 -2.93
CA ILE A 14 16.10 -5.73 -2.25
C ILE A 14 15.05 -6.64 -1.62
N ARG A 15 14.57 -7.64 -2.35
CA ARG A 15 13.59 -8.62 -1.86
C ARG A 15 14.09 -9.35 -0.63
N ASP A 16 15.29 -9.92 -0.72
CA ASP A 16 15.85 -10.78 0.34
C ASP A 16 16.19 -9.95 1.59
N SER A 17 16.79 -8.76 1.42
CA SER A 17 17.03 -7.84 2.54
C SER A 17 15.73 -7.38 3.19
N SER A 18 14.71 -7.04 2.40
CA SER A 18 13.40 -6.61 2.90
C SER A 18 12.69 -7.74 3.65
N LEU A 19 12.79 -8.97 3.14
CA LEU A 19 12.21 -10.15 3.79
C LEU A 19 12.88 -10.41 5.15
N ILE A 20 14.21 -10.33 5.20
CA ILE A 20 14.97 -10.50 6.45
C ILE A 20 14.57 -9.41 7.46
N ILE A 21 14.57 -8.14 7.05
CA ILE A 21 14.22 -7.01 7.93
C ILE A 21 12.78 -7.18 8.45
N TYR A 22 11.82 -7.50 7.57
CA TYR A 22 10.43 -7.68 7.95
C TYR A 22 10.24 -8.84 8.91
N SER A 23 10.80 -10.02 8.58
CA SER A 23 10.68 -11.22 9.41
C SER A 23 11.32 -11.05 10.78
N PHE A 24 12.52 -10.45 10.84
CA PHE A 24 13.21 -10.14 12.10
C PHE A 24 12.38 -9.17 12.95
N SER A 25 11.94 -8.04 12.37
CA SER A 25 11.19 -7.02 13.09
C SER A 25 9.83 -7.51 13.56
N LEU A 26 9.15 -8.31 12.73
CA LEU A 26 7.88 -8.93 13.08
C LEU A 26 8.04 -9.91 14.24
N THR A 27 9.05 -10.78 14.18
CA THR A 27 9.37 -11.71 15.27
C THR A 27 9.71 -10.97 16.55
N TRP A 28 10.54 -9.92 16.46
CA TRP A 28 10.84 -9.06 17.61
C TRP A 28 9.57 -8.43 18.19
N GLY A 29 8.74 -7.82 17.37
CA GLY A 29 7.49 -7.19 17.80
C GLY A 29 6.49 -8.16 18.41
N LEU A 30 6.38 -9.38 17.88
CA LEU A 30 5.40 -10.37 18.36
C LEU A 30 5.84 -11.08 19.64
N LEU A 31 7.14 -11.32 19.83
CA LEU A 31 7.63 -12.21 20.89
C LEU A 31 8.39 -11.48 22.01
N PHE A 32 9.06 -10.36 21.73
CA PHE A 32 10.01 -9.75 22.65
C PHE A 32 9.64 -8.37 23.16
N THR A 33 8.51 -7.78 22.69
CA THR A 33 8.04 -6.50 23.21
C THR A 33 7.20 -6.69 24.47
N PRO A 34 7.20 -5.73 25.41
CA PRO A 34 6.33 -5.80 26.59
C PRO A 34 4.86 -5.76 26.20
N GLU A 35 3.98 -6.12 27.12
CA GLU A 35 2.52 -5.94 26.95
C GLU A 35 2.15 -4.48 27.08
N ASP A 36 1.18 -4.04 26.28
CA ASP A 36 0.59 -2.70 26.42
C ASP A 36 -0.28 -2.63 27.67
N PHE A 37 -0.20 -1.50 28.39
CA PHE A 37 -0.94 -1.32 29.64
C PHE A 37 -2.47 -1.38 29.47
N VAL A 38 -2.99 -0.90 28.33
CA VAL A 38 -4.44 -0.84 28.06
C VAL A 38 -4.91 -2.04 27.27
N GLN A 39 -4.15 -2.42 26.23
CA GLN A 39 -4.56 -3.41 25.23
C GLN A 39 -3.95 -4.81 25.47
N GLY A 40 -3.06 -4.96 26.44
CA GLY A 40 -2.36 -6.22 26.67
C GLY A 40 -1.61 -6.68 25.42
N ASN A 41 -1.71 -7.96 25.08
CA ASN A 41 -1.06 -8.54 23.91
C ASN A 41 -1.74 -8.23 22.58
N SER A 42 -2.98 -7.76 22.57
CA SER A 42 -3.73 -7.50 21.33
C SER A 42 -3.15 -6.36 20.50
N TYR A 43 -2.42 -5.41 21.13
CA TYR A 43 -1.76 -4.33 20.42
C TYR A 43 -0.74 -4.82 19.37
N ARG A 44 -0.19 -6.01 19.52
CA ARG A 44 0.85 -6.58 18.62
C ARG A 44 0.41 -6.67 17.15
N ILE A 45 -0.88 -6.60 16.91
CA ILE A 45 -1.45 -6.47 15.55
C ILE A 45 -0.92 -5.24 14.80
N ILE A 46 -0.42 -4.21 15.51
CA ILE A 46 0.16 -3.01 14.89
C ILE A 46 1.27 -3.33 13.90
N TYR A 47 2.06 -4.38 14.16
CA TYR A 47 3.21 -4.75 13.32
C TYR A 47 2.84 -5.25 11.92
N LEU A 48 1.57 -5.63 11.73
CA LEU A 48 1.01 -5.96 10.42
C LEU A 48 0.05 -4.87 9.93
N HIS A 49 -0.86 -4.40 10.79
CA HIS A 49 -1.93 -3.48 10.44
C HIS A 49 -1.40 -2.12 10.00
N VAL A 50 -0.48 -1.53 10.79
CA VAL A 50 0.01 -0.17 10.52
C VAL A 50 0.84 -0.11 9.22
N PRO A 51 1.80 -1.01 8.95
CA PRO A 51 2.49 -1.06 7.65
C PRO A 51 1.52 -1.21 6.47
N ALA A 52 0.56 -2.13 6.55
CA ALA A 52 -0.41 -2.38 5.49
C ALA A 52 -1.29 -1.16 5.22
N SER A 53 -1.82 -0.52 6.26
CA SER A 53 -2.65 0.68 6.17
C SER A 53 -1.87 1.88 5.61
N PHE A 54 -0.63 2.09 6.07
CA PHE A 54 0.21 3.19 5.59
C PHE A 54 0.56 3.02 4.11
N ILE A 55 0.95 1.81 3.70
CA ILE A 55 1.33 1.52 2.33
C ILE A 55 0.14 1.60 1.38
N SER A 56 -1.03 1.10 1.77
CA SER A 56 -2.22 1.16 0.92
C SER A 56 -2.57 2.60 0.50
N GLN A 57 -2.52 3.53 1.44
CA GLN A 57 -2.78 4.95 1.18
C GLN A 57 -1.65 5.59 0.37
N SER A 58 -0.39 5.26 0.67
CA SER A 58 0.78 5.76 -0.05
C SER A 58 0.77 5.33 -1.51
N LEU A 59 0.41 4.07 -1.80
CA LEU A 59 0.27 3.56 -3.16
C LEU A 59 -0.80 4.32 -3.95
N TYR A 60 -1.93 4.66 -3.32
CA TYR A 60 -2.96 5.46 -3.98
C TYR A 60 -2.48 6.88 -4.30
N ALA A 61 -1.74 7.50 -3.39
CA ALA A 61 -1.12 8.80 -3.62
C ALA A 61 -0.10 8.77 -4.77
N ILE A 62 0.71 7.72 -4.84
CA ILE A 62 1.66 7.50 -5.95
C ILE A 62 0.90 7.32 -7.27
N MET A 63 -0.20 6.57 -7.29
CA MET A 63 -1.06 6.44 -8.46
C MET A 63 -1.65 7.78 -8.90
N ALA A 64 -2.05 8.65 -7.97
CA ALA A 64 -2.55 9.98 -8.29
C ALA A 64 -1.47 10.86 -8.97
N ILE A 65 -0.24 10.83 -8.47
CA ILE A 65 0.91 11.50 -9.10
C ILE A 65 1.15 10.94 -10.51
N ALA A 66 1.17 9.61 -10.66
CA ALA A 66 1.33 8.96 -11.96
C ALA A 66 0.18 9.34 -12.92
N SER A 67 -1.06 9.47 -12.42
CA SER A 67 -2.22 9.88 -13.20
C SER A 67 -2.09 11.30 -13.71
N ILE A 68 -1.66 12.22 -12.88
CA ILE A 68 -1.38 13.62 -13.28
C ILE A 68 -0.27 13.63 -14.35
N THR A 69 0.80 12.88 -14.12
CA THR A 69 1.92 12.76 -15.07
C THR A 69 1.45 12.24 -16.43
N TYR A 70 0.60 11.22 -16.44
CA TYR A 70 0.04 10.68 -17.68
C TYR A 70 -0.89 11.68 -18.38
N LEU A 71 -1.77 12.35 -17.66
CA LEU A 71 -2.73 13.27 -18.28
C LEU A 71 -2.06 14.51 -18.86
N ILE A 72 -1.03 15.05 -18.20
CA ILE A 72 -0.32 16.27 -18.65
C ILE A 72 0.69 15.94 -19.75
N TRP A 73 1.60 15.01 -19.50
CA TRP A 73 2.74 14.74 -20.39
C TRP A 73 2.58 13.49 -21.27
N ARG A 74 1.47 12.76 -21.16
CA ARG A 74 1.20 11.54 -21.93
C ARG A 74 2.29 10.46 -21.80
N VAL A 75 2.96 10.40 -20.66
CA VAL A 75 4.00 9.40 -20.37
C VAL A 75 3.34 8.04 -20.22
N LYS A 76 3.52 7.14 -21.20
CA LYS A 76 2.93 5.79 -21.20
C LYS A 76 3.31 4.96 -19.98
N LEU A 77 4.57 5.09 -19.52
CA LEU A 77 5.05 4.37 -18.35
C LEU A 77 4.25 4.72 -17.09
N ALA A 78 3.81 5.97 -16.94
CA ALA A 78 2.95 6.39 -15.82
C ALA A 78 1.60 5.65 -15.84
N ALA A 79 0.98 5.45 -17.01
CA ALA A 79 -0.25 4.67 -17.12
C ALA A 79 -0.02 3.18 -16.78
N TYR A 80 1.10 2.60 -17.23
CA TYR A 80 1.45 1.21 -16.89
C TYR A 80 1.64 1.04 -15.39
N PHE A 81 2.24 2.04 -14.74
CA PHE A 81 2.48 2.07 -13.31
C PHE A 81 1.19 2.11 -12.48
N ILE A 82 0.17 2.86 -12.92
CA ILE A 82 -1.15 2.89 -12.27
C ILE A 82 -1.74 1.47 -12.18
N ILE A 83 -1.74 0.75 -13.31
CA ILE A 83 -2.29 -0.61 -13.38
C ILE A 83 -1.43 -1.62 -12.63
N ALA A 84 -0.12 -1.42 -12.61
CA ALA A 84 0.79 -2.27 -11.85
C ALA A 84 0.56 -2.16 -10.34
N ILE A 85 0.24 -0.96 -9.83
CA ILE A 85 0.03 -0.69 -8.41
C ILE A 85 -1.36 -1.13 -7.94
N ALA A 86 -2.40 -1.00 -8.76
CA ALA A 86 -3.78 -1.19 -8.33
C ALA A 86 -4.05 -2.54 -7.60
N PRO A 87 -3.61 -3.72 -8.09
CA PRO A 87 -3.81 -4.99 -7.39
C PRO A 87 -3.02 -5.09 -6.08
N ILE A 88 -1.84 -4.46 -6.01
CA ILE A 88 -1.02 -4.43 -4.80
C ILE A 88 -1.66 -3.54 -3.75
N GLY A 89 -2.21 -2.38 -4.17
CA GLY A 89 -2.97 -1.49 -3.31
C GLY A 89 -4.25 -2.15 -2.77
N ALA A 90 -4.97 -2.91 -3.61
CA ALA A 90 -6.12 -3.70 -3.17
C ALA A 90 -5.71 -4.73 -2.10
N MET A 91 -4.64 -5.48 -2.34
CA MET A 91 -4.13 -6.49 -1.40
C MET A 91 -3.75 -5.86 -0.05
N THR A 92 -2.97 -4.77 -0.06
CA THR A 92 -2.53 -4.11 1.17
C THR A 92 -3.70 -3.49 1.94
N THR A 93 -4.69 -2.92 1.23
CA THR A 93 -5.91 -2.39 1.86
C THR A 93 -6.75 -3.51 2.47
N PHE A 94 -6.86 -4.66 1.80
CA PHE A 94 -7.55 -5.84 2.32
C PHE A 94 -6.88 -6.36 3.60
N ILE A 95 -5.54 -6.46 3.62
CA ILE A 95 -4.79 -6.84 4.83
C ILE A 95 -5.05 -5.84 5.97
N ALA A 96 -5.07 -4.53 5.68
CA ALA A 96 -5.37 -3.51 6.68
C ALA A 96 -6.79 -3.66 7.24
N LEU A 97 -7.79 -3.88 6.39
CA LEU A 97 -9.18 -4.09 6.83
C LEU A 97 -9.33 -5.34 7.71
N ILE A 98 -8.79 -6.48 7.28
CA ILE A 98 -8.91 -7.74 8.04
C ILE A 98 -8.17 -7.64 9.38
N SER A 99 -6.92 -7.18 9.38
CA SER A 99 -6.14 -7.03 10.60
C SER A 99 -6.77 -6.01 11.57
N GLY A 100 -7.32 -4.91 11.04
CA GLY A 100 -8.06 -3.93 11.83
C GLY A 100 -9.35 -4.49 12.44
N SER A 101 -10.10 -5.31 11.69
CA SER A 101 -11.29 -6.00 12.18
C SER A 101 -10.96 -7.00 13.31
N ILE A 102 -9.88 -7.75 13.15
CA ILE A 102 -9.40 -8.67 14.21
C ILE A 102 -8.98 -7.88 15.46
N TRP A 103 -8.29 -6.75 15.28
CA TRP A 103 -7.90 -5.89 16.38
C TRP A 103 -9.10 -5.23 17.09
N GLY A 104 -10.16 -4.92 16.34
CA GLY A 104 -11.39 -4.33 16.88
C GLY A 104 -12.10 -5.21 17.90
N ILE A 105 -12.03 -6.54 17.77
CA ILE A 105 -12.71 -7.46 18.68
C ILE A 105 -12.26 -7.24 20.15
N PRO A 106 -10.97 -7.33 20.52
CA PRO A 106 -10.53 -7.13 21.90
C PRO A 106 -10.54 -5.66 22.34
N THR A 107 -10.46 -4.69 21.39
CA THR A 107 -10.35 -3.27 21.75
C THR A 107 -11.69 -2.57 21.86
N TRP A 108 -12.64 -2.92 21.01
CA TRP A 108 -13.94 -2.24 20.89
C TRP A 108 -15.14 -3.17 21.12
N GLY A 109 -14.90 -4.48 21.33
CA GLY A 109 -15.95 -5.48 21.50
C GLY A 109 -16.67 -5.87 20.22
N THR A 110 -16.25 -5.38 19.06
CA THR A 110 -16.86 -5.68 17.75
C THR A 110 -15.80 -5.78 16.67
N TRP A 111 -16.01 -6.66 15.71
CA TRP A 111 -15.13 -6.82 14.56
C TRP A 111 -15.31 -5.72 13.51
N TRP A 112 -16.45 -5.03 13.51
CA TRP A 112 -16.75 -3.97 12.54
C TRP A 112 -17.58 -2.86 13.19
N GLN A 113 -17.17 -1.63 12.90
CA GLN A 113 -17.91 -0.43 13.26
C GLN A 113 -17.96 0.48 12.05
N TRP A 114 -19.14 1.02 11.74
CA TRP A 114 -19.33 1.97 10.65
C TRP A 114 -18.88 3.37 11.06
N ASP A 115 -17.62 3.50 11.40
CA ASP A 115 -17.01 4.81 11.62
C ASP A 115 -16.39 5.39 10.34
N ALA A 116 -16.01 6.67 10.38
CA ALA A 116 -15.49 7.38 9.22
C ALA A 116 -14.19 6.77 8.70
N ARG A 117 -13.30 6.25 9.57
CA ARG A 117 -12.00 5.68 9.18
C ARG A 117 -12.16 4.31 8.53
N ILE A 118 -12.92 3.41 9.13
CA ILE A 118 -13.14 2.06 8.58
C ILE A 118 -13.89 2.17 7.26
N THR A 119 -14.97 2.97 7.24
CA THR A 119 -15.78 3.16 6.03
C THR A 119 -15.00 3.76 4.87
N SER A 120 -14.20 4.80 5.11
CA SER A 120 -13.37 5.39 4.06
C SER A 120 -12.24 4.46 3.60
N THR A 121 -11.71 3.60 4.47
CA THR A 121 -10.75 2.57 4.09
C THR A 121 -11.41 1.46 3.25
N LEU A 122 -12.65 1.07 3.58
CA LEU A 122 -13.44 0.16 2.74
C LEU A 122 -13.72 0.76 1.36
N ILE A 123 -14.05 2.05 1.30
CA ILE A 123 -14.21 2.78 0.02
C ILE A 123 -12.90 2.72 -0.77
N LEU A 124 -11.74 2.93 -0.14
CA LEU A 124 -10.44 2.81 -0.80
C LEU A 124 -10.24 1.42 -1.41
N PHE A 125 -10.61 0.36 -0.70
CA PHE A 125 -10.54 -1.01 -1.22
C PHE A 125 -11.44 -1.20 -2.45
N ILE A 126 -12.71 -0.75 -2.37
CA ILE A 126 -13.66 -0.81 -3.49
C ILE A 126 -13.14 0.00 -4.69
N MET A 127 -12.51 1.14 -4.46
CA MET A 127 -11.92 1.95 -5.53
C MET A 127 -10.79 1.20 -6.24
N TYR A 128 -9.89 0.53 -5.53
CA TYR A 128 -8.87 -0.31 -6.14
C TYR A 128 -9.49 -1.43 -6.99
N LEU A 129 -10.49 -2.13 -6.47
CA LEU A 129 -11.21 -3.17 -7.22
C LEU A 129 -11.91 -2.60 -8.45
N GLY A 130 -12.53 -1.43 -8.32
CA GLY A 130 -13.16 -0.73 -9.43
C GLY A 130 -12.19 -0.37 -10.55
N LEU A 131 -11.00 0.12 -10.20
CA LEU A 131 -9.94 0.43 -11.18
C LEU A 131 -9.47 -0.83 -11.92
N ILE A 132 -9.27 -1.94 -11.21
CA ILE A 132 -8.88 -3.23 -11.81
C ILE A 132 -9.96 -3.74 -12.77
N SER A 133 -11.21 -3.73 -12.32
CA SER A 133 -12.36 -4.21 -13.10
C SER A 133 -12.58 -3.37 -14.34
N LEU A 134 -12.51 -2.05 -14.19
CA LEU A 134 -12.67 -1.11 -15.29
C LEU A 134 -11.58 -1.28 -16.34
N HIS A 135 -10.31 -1.39 -15.92
CA HIS A 135 -9.21 -1.64 -16.85
C HIS A 135 -9.43 -2.90 -17.71
N ASN A 136 -9.91 -3.97 -17.07
CA ASN A 136 -10.13 -5.25 -17.76
C ASN A 136 -11.34 -5.23 -18.71
N SER A 137 -12.24 -4.24 -18.56
CA SER A 137 -13.44 -4.10 -19.40
C SER A 137 -13.17 -3.40 -20.75
N PHE A 138 -12.01 -2.77 -20.91
CA PHE A 138 -11.68 -2.04 -22.13
C PHE A 138 -10.77 -2.85 -23.06
N SER A 139 -11.14 -2.93 -24.35
CA SER A 139 -10.27 -3.44 -25.40
C SER A 139 -9.21 -2.40 -25.85
N ASN A 140 -9.51 -1.11 -25.69
CA ASN A 140 -8.60 -0.02 -26.04
C ASN A 140 -7.90 0.52 -24.78
N TYR A 141 -6.61 0.21 -24.64
CA TYR A 141 -5.80 0.61 -23.49
C TYR A 141 -5.70 2.13 -23.32
N GLU A 142 -5.62 2.92 -24.40
CA GLU A 142 -5.47 4.36 -24.27
C GLU A 142 -6.72 5.02 -23.67
N LYS A 143 -7.90 4.57 -24.08
CA LYS A 143 -9.17 5.02 -23.49
C LYS A 143 -9.28 4.60 -22.02
N ALA A 144 -8.89 3.36 -21.70
CA ALA A 144 -8.85 2.86 -20.33
C ALA A 144 -7.92 3.71 -19.46
N ASP A 145 -6.68 3.91 -19.90
CA ASP A 145 -5.65 4.66 -19.16
C ASP A 145 -6.11 6.09 -18.83
N LYS A 146 -6.73 6.77 -19.80
CA LYS A 146 -7.27 8.12 -19.60
C LYS A 146 -8.39 8.15 -18.56
N LEU A 147 -9.35 7.22 -18.66
CA LEU A 147 -10.48 7.17 -17.74
C LEU A 147 -10.02 6.79 -16.32
N LEU A 148 -9.15 5.78 -16.21
CA LEU A 148 -8.57 5.36 -14.93
C LEU A 148 -7.81 6.50 -14.26
N SER A 149 -7.01 7.26 -15.02
CA SER A 149 -6.28 8.40 -14.47
C SER A 149 -7.21 9.46 -13.88
N TRP A 150 -8.33 9.74 -14.52
CA TRP A 150 -9.34 10.66 -13.97
C TRP A 150 -9.98 10.10 -12.70
N LEU A 151 -10.34 8.81 -12.69
CA LEU A 151 -10.94 8.18 -11.53
C LEU A 151 -9.98 8.13 -10.33
N VAL A 152 -8.69 7.89 -10.57
CA VAL A 152 -7.67 7.92 -9.51
C VAL A 152 -7.56 9.31 -8.91
N ILE A 153 -7.54 10.38 -9.73
CA ILE A 153 -7.46 11.75 -9.23
C ILE A 153 -8.70 12.13 -8.42
N VAL A 154 -9.89 11.82 -8.93
CA VAL A 154 -11.14 12.08 -8.18
C VAL A 154 -11.15 11.30 -6.88
N GLY A 155 -10.77 10.03 -6.92
CA GLY A 155 -10.72 9.18 -5.74
C GLY A 155 -9.64 9.58 -4.73
N PHE A 156 -8.63 10.33 -5.12
CA PHE A 156 -7.58 10.79 -4.21
C PHE A 156 -8.12 11.64 -3.07
N VAL A 157 -9.28 12.28 -3.24
CA VAL A 157 -9.99 13.02 -2.17
C VAL A 157 -10.28 12.13 -0.95
N ASN A 158 -10.43 10.82 -1.14
CA ASN A 158 -10.64 9.88 -0.04
C ASN A 158 -9.41 9.73 0.89
N ILE A 159 -8.20 9.98 0.41
CA ILE A 159 -6.97 9.82 1.22
C ILE A 159 -6.90 10.83 2.39
N PRO A 160 -7.07 12.15 2.20
CA PRO A 160 -7.17 13.08 3.33
C PRO A 160 -8.36 12.77 4.25
N ILE A 161 -9.48 12.24 3.74
CA ILE A 161 -10.62 11.83 4.58
C ILE A 161 -10.19 10.70 5.52
N ILE A 162 -9.52 9.65 5.03
CA ILE A 162 -8.97 8.57 5.89
C ILE A 162 -8.02 9.17 6.94
N LYS A 163 -7.10 10.03 6.53
CA LYS A 163 -6.09 10.62 7.43
C LYS A 163 -6.71 11.49 8.52
N LYS A 164 -7.69 12.32 8.18
CA LYS A 164 -8.31 13.31 9.05
C LYS A 164 -9.60 12.84 9.72
N SER A 165 -10.05 11.61 9.43
CA SER A 165 -11.29 11.05 9.96
C SER A 165 -11.38 11.12 11.50
N VAL A 166 -10.28 10.90 12.21
CA VAL A 166 -10.23 10.95 13.67
C VAL A 166 -10.33 12.39 14.22
N ASP A 167 -9.83 13.36 13.46
CA ASP A 167 -9.87 14.76 13.85
C ASP A 167 -11.23 15.41 13.52
N TRP A 168 -11.89 14.97 12.46
CA TRP A 168 -13.12 15.58 11.95
C TRP A 168 -14.39 14.92 12.47
N TRP A 169 -14.34 13.66 12.85
CA TRP A 169 -15.49 12.87 13.32
C TRP A 169 -15.13 12.11 14.60
N SER A 170 -16.14 11.80 15.39
CA SER A 170 -16.01 10.86 16.50
C SER A 170 -15.81 9.45 15.95
N THR A 171 -14.64 8.87 16.17
CA THR A 171 -14.30 7.49 15.77
C THR A 171 -13.75 6.72 16.96
N LEU A 172 -13.81 5.40 16.92
CA LEU A 172 -13.19 4.53 17.93
C LEU A 172 -11.66 4.43 17.73
N HIS A 173 -11.14 4.87 16.59
CA HIS A 173 -9.72 4.83 16.31
C HIS A 173 -8.96 5.88 17.11
N GLN A 174 -7.80 5.47 17.60
CA GLN A 174 -6.84 6.38 18.23
C GLN A 174 -6.25 7.35 17.21
N SER A 175 -5.89 8.54 17.68
CA SER A 175 -5.08 9.49 16.91
C SER A 175 -3.75 8.86 16.51
N ALA A 176 -3.11 9.40 15.45
CA ALA A 176 -1.85 8.88 14.96
C ALA A 176 -0.76 8.95 16.04
N SER A 177 -0.24 7.81 16.47
CA SER A 177 0.83 7.71 17.47
C SER A 177 2.20 8.17 16.92
N ILE A 178 2.34 8.24 15.60
CA ILE A 178 3.55 8.71 14.90
C ILE A 178 3.12 9.85 13.99
N THR A 179 3.63 11.04 14.27
CA THR A 179 3.45 12.27 13.47
C THR A 179 4.80 12.79 13.02
N LEU A 180 4.81 13.71 12.06
CA LEU A 180 6.05 14.37 11.60
C LEU A 180 6.45 15.54 12.50
N THR A 181 5.52 16.04 13.31
CA THR A 181 5.69 17.27 14.10
C THR A 181 5.98 17.01 15.56
N ASP A 182 5.51 15.89 16.10
CA ASP A 182 5.55 15.61 17.53
C ASP A 182 6.36 14.34 17.81
N LYS A 183 6.82 14.19 19.04
CA LYS A 183 7.45 12.95 19.50
C LYS A 183 6.43 11.81 19.44
N PRO A 184 6.83 10.61 18.97
CA PRO A 184 5.95 9.44 18.97
C PRO A 184 5.40 9.18 20.39
N SER A 185 4.09 8.94 20.47
CA SER A 185 3.41 8.60 21.74
C SER A 185 3.48 7.11 22.09
N ILE A 186 4.23 6.33 21.32
CA ILE A 186 4.45 4.89 21.51
C ILE A 186 5.80 4.66 22.20
N ASP A 187 5.85 3.66 23.10
CA ASP A 187 7.08 3.29 23.80
C ASP A 187 8.19 2.89 22.80
N PRO A 188 9.46 3.31 23.00
CA PRO A 188 10.55 2.97 22.11
C PRO A 188 10.73 1.47 21.87
N SER A 189 10.48 0.62 22.88
CA SER A 189 10.57 -0.85 22.73
C SER A 189 9.58 -1.41 21.72
N MET A 190 8.42 -0.78 21.57
CA MET A 190 7.37 -1.12 20.60
C MET A 190 7.58 -0.41 19.26
N LEU A 191 8.16 0.80 19.32
CA LEU A 191 8.35 1.65 18.13
C LEU A 191 9.42 1.09 17.18
N TYR A 192 10.58 0.65 17.69
CA TYR A 192 11.67 0.17 16.82
C TYR A 192 11.27 -1.02 15.96
N PRO A 193 10.66 -2.10 16.48
CA PRO A 193 10.19 -3.19 15.64
C PRO A 193 9.09 -2.73 14.67
N LEU A 194 8.24 -1.75 15.03
CA LEU A 194 7.24 -1.21 14.12
C LEU A 194 7.88 -0.49 12.92
N ILE A 195 8.90 0.34 13.16
CA ILE A 195 9.66 1.00 12.09
C ILE A 195 10.31 -0.05 11.17
N GLY A 196 10.92 -1.09 11.76
CA GLY A 196 11.50 -2.18 10.99
C GLY A 196 10.46 -2.92 10.14
N CYS A 197 9.25 -3.17 10.67
CA CYS A 197 8.15 -3.75 9.92
C CYS A 197 7.71 -2.84 8.77
N ILE A 198 7.61 -1.53 8.99
CA ILE A 198 7.27 -0.56 7.93
C ILE A 198 8.33 -0.60 6.82
N ILE A 199 9.61 -0.51 7.16
CA ILE A 199 10.71 -0.51 6.18
C ILE A 199 10.76 -1.82 5.40
N GLY A 200 10.71 -2.96 6.09
CA GLY A 200 10.77 -4.28 5.46
C GLY A 200 9.57 -4.54 4.55
N PHE A 201 8.34 -4.23 5.03
CA PHE A 201 7.14 -4.41 4.23
C PHE A 201 7.11 -3.47 3.02
N PHE A 202 7.54 -2.21 3.19
CA PHE A 202 7.66 -1.25 2.09
C PHE A 202 8.65 -1.73 1.00
N GLY A 203 9.79 -2.27 1.40
CA GLY A 203 10.76 -2.84 0.45
C GLY A 203 10.20 -4.04 -0.33
N LEU A 204 9.44 -4.93 0.32
CA LEU A 204 8.74 -6.04 -0.36
C LEU A 204 7.72 -5.51 -1.37
N ILE A 205 6.94 -4.50 -1.00
CA ILE A 205 5.96 -3.88 -1.89
C ILE A 205 6.63 -3.18 -3.09
N ILE A 206 7.76 -2.50 -2.89
CA ILE A 206 8.56 -1.94 -4.00
C ILE A 206 8.95 -3.05 -5.00
N CYS A 207 9.44 -4.19 -4.53
CA CYS A 207 9.76 -5.32 -5.41
C CYS A 207 8.54 -5.78 -6.19
N LEU A 208 7.38 -5.94 -5.55
CA LEU A 208 6.15 -6.34 -6.22
C LEU A 208 5.71 -5.30 -7.27
N VAL A 209 5.81 -4.01 -6.95
CA VAL A 209 5.49 -2.93 -7.89
C VAL A 209 6.42 -2.95 -9.10
N ILE A 210 7.73 -3.16 -8.90
CA ILE A 210 8.71 -3.28 -9.99
C ILE A 210 8.36 -4.47 -10.89
N LEU A 211 8.13 -5.65 -10.31
CA LEU A 211 7.79 -6.87 -11.06
C LEU A 211 6.47 -6.70 -11.82
N SER A 212 5.44 -6.15 -11.16
CA SER A 212 4.15 -5.88 -11.80
C SER A 212 4.28 -4.86 -12.92
N SER A 213 5.10 -3.81 -12.75
CA SER A 213 5.37 -2.81 -13.79
C SER A 213 6.08 -3.40 -14.99
N LYS A 214 7.10 -4.24 -14.79
CA LYS A 214 7.77 -4.99 -15.87
C LYS A 214 6.78 -5.87 -16.62
N TYR A 215 5.93 -6.57 -15.91
CA TYR A 215 4.88 -7.39 -16.52
C TYR A 215 3.94 -6.55 -17.40
N GLN A 216 3.49 -5.37 -16.93
CA GLN A 216 2.62 -4.49 -17.71
C GLN A 216 3.32 -3.92 -18.95
N ILE A 217 4.58 -3.53 -18.85
CA ILE A 217 5.40 -3.08 -19.97
C ILE A 217 5.49 -4.21 -21.01
N PHE A 218 5.90 -5.41 -20.59
CA PHE A 218 6.03 -6.56 -21.47
C PHE A 218 4.70 -6.92 -22.15
N LYS A 219 3.60 -6.99 -21.39
CA LYS A 219 2.26 -7.30 -21.90
C LYS A 219 1.82 -6.35 -23.00
N ARG A 220 2.09 -5.05 -22.84
CA ARG A 220 1.62 -3.99 -23.74
C ARG A 220 2.55 -3.72 -24.92
N GLU A 221 3.86 -3.92 -24.73
CA GLU A 221 4.88 -3.59 -25.74
C GLU A 221 5.44 -4.83 -26.46
N ARG A 222 4.95 -6.05 -26.19
CA ARG A 222 5.49 -7.32 -26.73
C ARG A 222 5.61 -7.39 -28.27
N LYS A 223 4.84 -6.57 -28.99
CA LYS A 223 4.87 -6.50 -30.46
C LYS A 223 5.91 -5.50 -30.99
N LYS A 224 6.54 -4.70 -30.14
CA LYS A 224 7.54 -3.71 -30.52
C LYS A 224 8.89 -4.37 -30.81
N SER A 225 9.65 -3.78 -31.74
CA SER A 225 10.97 -4.31 -32.15
C SER A 225 11.95 -4.43 -30.99
N TRP A 226 12.01 -3.43 -30.13
CA TRP A 226 12.91 -3.43 -28.99
C TRP A 226 12.66 -4.56 -27.99
N VAL A 227 11.40 -4.98 -27.79
CA VAL A 227 11.08 -6.12 -26.90
C VAL A 227 11.56 -7.44 -27.53
N LYS A 228 11.45 -7.58 -28.89
CA LYS A 228 11.91 -8.79 -29.59
C LYS A 228 13.43 -8.97 -29.53
N GLU A 229 14.17 -7.91 -29.27
CA GLU A 229 15.62 -7.93 -29.11
C GLU A 229 16.04 -8.41 -27.70
N TYR A 230 15.15 -8.30 -26.69
CA TYR A 230 15.40 -8.70 -25.30
C TYR A 230 14.74 -10.03 -24.88
N VAL A 231 13.98 -10.66 -25.76
CA VAL A 231 13.32 -11.96 -25.59
C VAL A 231 13.83 -12.94 -26.64
#